data_ba38d7578e4c469dc478290c1e4f88d8
#
_entry.id   ba38d7578e4c469dc478290c1e4f88d8
#
_cell.length_a   1.000
_cell.length_b   1.000
_cell.length_c   1.000
_cell.angle_alpha   90.00
_cell.angle_beta   90.00
_cell.angle_gamma   90.00
#
_symmetry.space_group_name_H-M   'P 1'
#
loop_
_entity.id
_entity.type
_entity.pdbx_description
1 polymer ?
#
loop_
_entity_poly.entity_id
_entity_poly.type
_entity_poly.pdbx_seq_one_letter_code
_entity_poly.pdbx_strand_id
1 'polypeptide(L)'
;MSVPLCTDGARWFHSRAHDDAVDEGRVAERGLLTVSDEVWALAVRRAEVIGPLAVAGTAGGAVAAEVAAERLGISRRQVYVLLRRWREGQGVVSDLIPGRSNGGRGGQRLPSAVEVVIREVLRKHYLTRQRKKITAIHREVIRVCRTRGLPAPSRGVIVRRIAALDPLAAMKAREGADAARSLESAGGRVPPVTRVLEQVQIDHTVVDLIVVDERHRLPIGRPYVTVAIDVFSRSIVGLVVTLEAPSALSVGLCLANMVTDKRAWVERLGIEVDWPMAGKPGELFLDNAAEFKSEALRRGCQEHGITLDYRPVGRPHYGGVIERVIGTLMEMVHELPGTTFSNPAQRGSYDSDAKAALTVAELEKWLALAVASYHGRVHGTTGQTPQARWVAGNAETPAVTVANESAFLVDFLPVFRRRLTRTGFVIDHVHYFSDALKPWIARRDRLDQFVIRRDPRDISRIWVLDPEGETFLSVPYRTLSRPAMSVWEHRAALERLRHEGRALVDEQALFRMVEQMRAITVTARSSTRKARRDAERRDKAGAATRSRAAPAASVPPEDLPATALEPGSASPVGSAAPFEVIEQW
;
A
#
# COMPACT_ATOMS: atom_id res chain seq x y z
N MET A 1 -19.86 -9.89 -41.97
CA MET A 1 -18.87 -9.11 -41.21
C MET A 1 -17.72 -10.03 -40.86
N SER A 2 -16.66 -9.93 -41.64
CA SER A 2 -15.50 -10.83 -41.61
C SER A 2 -14.56 -10.37 -40.49
N VAL A 3 -14.28 -11.26 -39.53
CA VAL A 3 -13.25 -11.06 -38.51
C VAL A 3 -11.88 -11.25 -39.19
N PRO A 4 -10.94 -10.32 -39.07
CA PRO A 4 -9.60 -10.52 -39.63
C PRO A 4 -8.85 -11.56 -38.80
N LEU A 5 -8.40 -12.61 -39.47
CA LEU A 5 -7.48 -13.60 -38.94
C LEU A 5 -6.16 -12.91 -38.58
N CYS A 6 -5.83 -12.96 -37.29
CA CYS A 6 -4.58 -12.47 -36.74
C CYS A 6 -3.40 -13.27 -37.28
N THR A 7 -2.63 -12.67 -38.20
CA THR A 7 -1.42 -13.23 -38.81
C THR A 7 -0.16 -13.10 -37.95
N ASP A 8 -0.29 -13.12 -36.62
CA ASP A 8 0.81 -12.92 -35.69
C ASP A 8 1.61 -14.22 -35.37
N GLY A 9 1.67 -15.15 -36.32
CA GLY A 9 2.45 -16.40 -36.18
C GLY A 9 3.99 -16.24 -36.22
N ALA A 10 4.49 -15.07 -36.55
CA ALA A 10 5.94 -14.87 -36.78
C ALA A 10 6.72 -14.45 -35.51
N ARG A 11 6.05 -13.90 -34.49
CA ARG A 11 6.73 -13.36 -33.29
C ARG A 11 7.24 -14.39 -32.29
N TRP A 12 6.79 -15.64 -32.36
CA TRP A 12 7.12 -16.66 -31.34
C TRP A 12 8.50 -17.31 -31.56
N PHE A 13 9.08 -17.18 -32.76
CA PHE A 13 10.30 -17.86 -33.15
C PHE A 13 11.31 -16.91 -33.81
N HIS A 14 11.42 -15.68 -33.31
CA HIS A 14 12.56 -14.88 -33.69
C HIS A 14 13.82 -15.58 -33.20
N SER A 15 14.50 -16.24 -34.16
CA SER A 15 15.92 -16.45 -34.12
C SER A 15 16.54 -15.08 -33.85
N ARG A 16 17.42 -14.96 -32.83
CA ARG A 16 18.41 -13.90 -32.82
C ARG A 16 19.26 -14.10 -34.10
N ALA A 17 18.77 -13.64 -35.23
CA ALA A 17 19.64 -13.21 -36.31
C ALA A 17 20.48 -12.09 -35.67
N HIS A 18 21.80 -12.21 -35.76
CA HIS A 18 22.67 -11.08 -35.54
C HIS A 18 22.23 -10.00 -36.54
N ASP A 19 21.39 -9.09 -36.11
CA ASP A 19 21.35 -7.76 -36.66
C ASP A 19 22.63 -7.09 -36.14
N ASP A 20 23.67 -7.12 -36.96
CA ASP A 20 24.87 -6.29 -36.83
C ASP A 20 24.55 -4.79 -37.10
N ALA A 21 23.38 -4.32 -36.70
CA ALA A 21 23.15 -2.91 -36.50
C ALA A 21 23.96 -2.51 -35.26
N VAL A 22 25.10 -1.90 -35.49
CA VAL A 22 25.94 -1.30 -34.44
C VAL A 22 25.06 -0.32 -33.69
N ASP A 23 24.63 -0.72 -32.52
CA ASP A 23 23.95 0.15 -31.54
C ASP A 23 25.00 1.18 -31.07
N GLU A 24 24.98 2.38 -31.65
CA GLU A 24 25.94 3.48 -31.40
C GLU A 24 26.05 3.88 -29.92
N GLY A 25 25.19 3.39 -29.07
CA GLY A 25 25.24 3.59 -27.61
C GLY A 25 25.91 2.46 -26.82
N ARG A 26 26.29 1.35 -27.45
CA ARG A 26 26.86 0.17 -26.79
C ARG A 26 28.38 0.14 -26.85
N VAL A 27 29.05 0.49 -25.77
CA VAL A 27 30.50 0.25 -25.62
C VAL A 27 30.72 -1.20 -25.20
N ALA A 28 31.31 -2.00 -26.08
CA ALA A 28 31.61 -3.40 -25.78
C ALA A 28 32.68 -3.47 -24.66
N GLU A 29 32.38 -4.23 -23.60
CA GLU A 29 33.37 -4.57 -22.57
C GLU A 29 34.42 -5.52 -23.19
N ARG A 30 35.71 -5.17 -23.08
CA ARG A 30 36.84 -5.89 -23.71
C ARG A 30 37.44 -6.99 -22.84
N GLY A 31 36.80 -7.37 -21.76
CA GLY A 31 37.26 -8.41 -20.86
C GLY A 31 38.24 -7.96 -19.77
N LEU A 32 38.45 -6.64 -19.59
CA LEU A 32 39.36 -6.12 -18.57
C LEU A 32 38.95 -6.49 -17.14
N LEU A 33 37.64 -6.52 -16.87
CA LEU A 33 37.07 -6.82 -15.55
C LEU A 33 36.15 -8.06 -15.53
N THR A 34 35.80 -8.62 -16.68
CA THR A 34 34.81 -9.70 -16.80
C THR A 34 35.43 -11.08 -17.07
N VAL A 35 36.73 -11.17 -17.31
CA VAL A 35 37.45 -12.45 -17.43
C VAL A 35 38.20 -12.75 -16.12
N SER A 36 38.41 -14.06 -15.84
CA SER A 36 39.23 -14.45 -14.69
C SER A 36 40.69 -14.05 -14.88
N ASP A 37 41.41 -13.84 -13.76
CA ASP A 37 42.83 -13.51 -13.75
C ASP A 37 43.69 -14.49 -14.56
N GLU A 38 43.35 -15.78 -14.54
CA GLU A 38 44.04 -16.81 -15.31
C GLU A 38 43.90 -16.60 -16.81
N VAL A 39 42.68 -16.29 -17.26
CA VAL A 39 42.39 -16.01 -18.69
C VAL A 39 43.03 -14.70 -19.13
N TRP A 40 43.04 -13.70 -18.26
CA TRP A 40 43.73 -12.43 -18.52
C TRP A 40 45.24 -12.60 -18.62
N ALA A 41 45.86 -13.30 -17.65
CA ALA A 41 47.31 -13.60 -17.67
C ALA A 41 47.72 -14.40 -18.92
N LEU A 42 46.85 -15.29 -19.42
CA LEU A 42 47.08 -15.98 -20.70
C LEU A 42 47.02 -15.02 -21.89
N ALA A 43 46.10 -14.08 -21.90
CA ALA A 43 46.00 -13.08 -22.94
C ALA A 43 47.20 -12.14 -22.94
N VAL A 44 47.71 -11.71 -21.78
CA VAL A 44 48.94 -10.92 -21.60
C VAL A 44 50.12 -11.67 -22.19
N ARG A 45 50.33 -12.95 -21.79
CA ARG A 45 51.42 -13.81 -22.32
C ARG A 45 51.36 -13.95 -23.86
N ARG A 46 50.16 -14.06 -24.41
CA ARG A 46 49.98 -14.08 -25.88
C ARG A 46 50.36 -12.75 -26.52
N ALA A 47 49.98 -11.63 -25.89
CA ALA A 47 50.29 -10.30 -26.42
C ALA A 47 51.80 -10.03 -26.41
N GLU A 48 52.53 -10.44 -25.38
CA GLU A 48 54.01 -10.33 -25.30
C GLU A 48 54.72 -11.07 -26.40
N VAL A 49 54.19 -12.17 -26.88
CA VAL A 49 54.79 -12.99 -27.94
C VAL A 49 54.30 -12.58 -29.33
N ILE A 50 53.02 -12.30 -29.47
CA ILE A 50 52.36 -12.02 -30.77
C ILE A 50 52.57 -10.54 -31.20
N GLY A 51 52.57 -9.62 -30.26
CA GLY A 51 52.72 -8.18 -30.54
C GLY A 51 54.00 -7.86 -31.34
N PRO A 52 55.20 -8.28 -30.89
CA PRO A 52 56.45 -8.07 -31.62
C PRO A 52 56.44 -8.71 -33.03
N LEU A 53 55.84 -9.91 -33.15
CA LEU A 53 55.71 -10.59 -34.45
C LEU A 53 54.76 -9.88 -35.42
N ALA A 54 53.75 -9.21 -34.91
CA ALA A 54 52.81 -8.46 -35.73
C ALA A 54 53.45 -7.17 -36.29
N VAL A 55 54.40 -6.57 -35.57
CA VAL A 55 55.15 -5.35 -35.96
C VAL A 55 56.29 -5.68 -36.90
N ALA A 56 56.98 -6.81 -36.72
CA ALA A 56 58.13 -7.21 -37.53
C ALA A 56 57.85 -7.54 -39.02
N GLY A 57 56.57 -7.56 -39.40
CA GLY A 57 56.19 -7.82 -40.79
C GLY A 57 56.51 -9.23 -41.27
N THR A 58 56.73 -9.42 -42.59
CA THR A 58 56.93 -10.74 -43.22
C THR A 58 58.37 -11.25 -43.19
N ALA A 59 59.32 -10.48 -42.71
CA ALA A 59 60.72 -10.86 -42.66
C ALA A 59 60.97 -11.86 -41.51
N GLY A 60 61.04 -13.15 -41.82
CA GLY A 60 61.26 -14.25 -40.87
C GLY A 60 60.05 -15.09 -40.55
N GLY A 61 58.98 -15.03 -41.30
CA GLY A 61 57.61 -15.45 -40.98
C GLY A 61 57.45 -16.93 -40.54
N ALA A 62 58.10 -17.91 -41.10
CA ALA A 62 57.91 -19.32 -40.74
C ALA A 62 58.70 -19.69 -39.49
N VAL A 63 59.94 -19.25 -39.37
CA VAL A 63 60.84 -19.55 -38.22
C VAL A 63 60.37 -18.81 -36.99
N ALA A 64 60.04 -17.54 -37.14
CA ALA A 64 59.54 -16.73 -36.01
C ALA A 64 58.20 -17.25 -35.49
N ALA A 65 57.30 -17.75 -36.36
CA ALA A 65 56.05 -18.39 -35.96
C ALA A 65 56.25 -19.73 -35.24
N GLU A 66 57.29 -20.46 -35.60
CA GLU A 66 57.67 -21.71 -34.89
C GLU A 66 58.15 -21.43 -33.46
N VAL A 67 59.08 -20.49 -33.32
CA VAL A 67 59.57 -20.05 -32.00
C VAL A 67 58.40 -19.54 -31.11
N ALA A 68 57.47 -18.78 -31.69
CA ALA A 68 56.32 -18.33 -30.96
C ALA A 68 55.34 -19.47 -30.57
N ALA A 69 55.21 -20.47 -31.43
CA ALA A 69 54.43 -21.67 -31.18
C ALA A 69 54.97 -22.44 -29.99
N GLU A 70 56.29 -22.61 -29.94
CA GLU A 70 57.01 -23.29 -28.87
C GLU A 70 56.89 -22.52 -27.54
N ARG A 71 57.11 -21.18 -27.53
CA ARG A 71 56.98 -20.33 -26.35
C ARG A 71 55.56 -20.30 -25.77
N LEU A 72 54.55 -20.40 -26.59
CA LEU A 72 53.14 -20.39 -26.17
C LEU A 72 52.57 -21.81 -25.95
N GLY A 73 53.29 -22.85 -26.28
CA GLY A 73 52.80 -24.22 -26.19
C GLY A 73 51.59 -24.51 -27.11
N ILE A 74 51.56 -23.86 -28.31
CA ILE A 74 50.44 -23.96 -29.25
C ILE A 74 50.96 -24.31 -30.65
N SER A 75 50.05 -24.72 -31.54
CA SER A 75 50.44 -25.03 -32.92
C SER A 75 50.75 -23.71 -33.73
N ARG A 76 51.67 -23.84 -34.70
CA ARG A 76 51.97 -22.74 -35.63
C ARG A 76 50.71 -22.18 -36.31
N ARG A 77 49.73 -23.03 -36.63
CA ARG A 77 48.43 -22.57 -37.14
C ARG A 77 47.70 -21.63 -36.19
N GLN A 78 47.75 -21.93 -34.89
CA GLN A 78 47.15 -21.08 -33.86
C GLN A 78 47.89 -19.74 -33.71
N VAL A 79 49.20 -19.71 -33.87
CA VAL A 79 49.97 -18.45 -33.91
C VAL A 79 49.50 -17.55 -35.05
N TYR A 80 49.29 -18.07 -36.25
CA TYR A 80 48.76 -17.28 -37.38
C TYR A 80 47.33 -16.80 -37.11
N VAL A 81 46.50 -17.58 -36.43
CA VAL A 81 45.16 -17.13 -36.04
C VAL A 81 45.24 -15.98 -35.03
N LEU A 82 46.16 -16.05 -34.06
CA LEU A 82 46.36 -14.97 -33.07
C LEU A 82 46.93 -13.72 -33.72
N LEU A 83 47.89 -13.86 -34.65
CA LEU A 83 48.43 -12.74 -35.42
C LEU A 83 47.34 -12.04 -36.24
N ARG A 84 46.47 -12.80 -36.90
CA ARG A 84 45.34 -12.24 -37.63
C ARG A 84 44.41 -11.47 -36.69
N ARG A 85 44.03 -12.05 -35.56
CA ARG A 85 43.17 -11.38 -34.57
C ARG A 85 43.79 -10.10 -34.03
N TRP A 86 45.11 -10.10 -33.79
CA TRP A 86 45.84 -8.92 -33.35
C TRP A 86 45.81 -7.79 -34.39
N ARG A 87 45.97 -8.15 -35.69
CA ARG A 87 45.97 -7.20 -36.80
C ARG A 87 44.59 -6.69 -37.20
N GLU A 88 43.58 -7.54 -37.09
CA GLU A 88 42.17 -7.20 -37.36
C GLU A 88 41.57 -6.43 -36.17
N GLY A 89 42.12 -6.57 -34.97
CA GLY A 89 41.75 -5.84 -33.77
C GLY A 89 42.48 -4.50 -33.66
N GLN A 90 42.58 -4.01 -32.42
CA GLN A 90 43.26 -2.75 -32.09
C GLN A 90 44.70 -2.94 -31.62
N GLY A 91 45.22 -4.19 -31.65
CA GLY A 91 46.55 -4.50 -31.17
C GLY A 91 46.70 -4.41 -29.64
N VAL A 92 45.64 -4.73 -28.92
CA VAL A 92 45.58 -4.70 -27.44
C VAL A 92 45.42 -6.11 -26.87
N VAL A 93 45.75 -6.26 -25.60
CA VAL A 93 45.71 -7.57 -24.88
C VAL A 93 44.37 -8.25 -25.03
N SER A 94 43.29 -7.50 -24.94
CA SER A 94 41.92 -8.04 -25.03
C SER A 94 41.60 -8.72 -26.39
N ASP A 95 42.29 -8.38 -27.44
CA ASP A 95 42.13 -9.02 -28.75
C ASP A 95 42.56 -10.51 -28.74
N LEU A 96 43.45 -10.87 -27.79
CA LEU A 96 43.99 -12.23 -27.66
C LEU A 96 43.38 -13.04 -26.53
N ILE A 97 42.31 -12.52 -25.90
CA ILE A 97 41.54 -13.29 -24.90
C ILE A 97 41.00 -14.57 -25.56
N PRO A 98 41.17 -15.73 -24.94
CA PRO A 98 40.60 -16.98 -25.46
C PRO A 98 39.10 -16.87 -25.69
N GLY A 99 38.65 -16.99 -26.91
CA GLY A 99 37.22 -17.03 -27.20
C GLY A 99 36.57 -18.22 -26.52
N ARG A 100 35.39 -18.03 -25.95
CA ARG A 100 34.59 -19.17 -25.47
C ARG A 100 34.30 -20.06 -26.68
N SER A 101 34.63 -21.35 -26.57
CA SER A 101 34.34 -22.33 -27.61
C SER A 101 32.83 -22.27 -27.96
N ASN A 102 32.51 -21.81 -29.15
CA ASN A 102 31.12 -21.76 -29.63
C ASN A 102 30.57 -23.17 -29.92
N GLY A 103 31.35 -24.23 -29.75
CA GLY A 103 30.96 -25.66 -29.70
C GLY A 103 29.80 -26.06 -30.62
N GLY A 104 29.65 -25.41 -31.76
CA GLY A 104 28.50 -25.58 -32.65
C GLY A 104 27.20 -24.99 -32.10
N ARG A 105 27.24 -24.02 -31.15
CA ARG A 105 26.08 -23.25 -30.70
C ARG A 105 25.57 -22.38 -31.85
N GLY A 106 24.36 -22.69 -32.30
CA GLY A 106 23.69 -21.95 -33.39
C GLY A 106 23.52 -22.68 -34.71
N GLY A 107 24.30 -23.72 -35.00
CA GLY A 107 24.07 -24.58 -36.15
C GLY A 107 22.79 -25.41 -36.02
N GLN A 108 21.88 -25.30 -36.96
CA GLN A 108 20.71 -26.20 -37.01
C GLN A 108 21.19 -27.61 -37.40
N ARG A 109 21.43 -28.45 -36.40
CA ARG A 109 21.82 -29.86 -36.58
C ARG A 109 20.65 -30.80 -36.83
N LEU A 110 19.43 -30.27 -36.78
CA LEU A 110 18.20 -31.03 -36.98
C LEU A 110 17.65 -30.79 -38.38
N PRO A 111 17.06 -31.81 -39.01
CA PRO A 111 16.31 -31.62 -40.24
C PRO A 111 15.22 -30.55 -40.07
N SER A 112 15.03 -29.72 -41.06
CA SER A 112 14.03 -28.63 -41.03
C SER A 112 12.61 -29.15 -40.71
N ALA A 113 12.26 -30.34 -41.18
CA ALA A 113 10.99 -30.99 -40.88
C ALA A 113 10.79 -31.27 -39.37
N VAL A 114 11.85 -31.63 -38.64
CA VAL A 114 11.81 -31.87 -37.18
C VAL A 114 11.64 -30.54 -36.44
N GLU A 115 12.29 -29.45 -36.89
CA GLU A 115 12.10 -28.12 -36.33
C GLU A 115 10.65 -27.62 -36.49
N VAL A 116 10.01 -27.91 -37.62
CA VAL A 116 8.59 -27.59 -37.84
C VAL A 116 7.72 -28.33 -36.81
N VAL A 117 7.94 -29.63 -36.59
CA VAL A 117 7.22 -30.43 -35.59
C VAL A 117 7.41 -29.85 -34.21
N ILE A 118 8.64 -29.49 -33.81
CA ILE A 118 8.91 -28.89 -32.50
C ILE A 118 8.10 -27.60 -32.32
N ARG A 119 8.12 -26.69 -33.34
CA ARG A 119 7.36 -25.43 -33.27
C ARG A 119 5.85 -25.67 -33.15
N GLU A 120 5.29 -26.58 -33.92
CA GLU A 120 3.87 -26.95 -33.87
C GLU A 120 3.48 -27.45 -32.48
N VAL A 121 4.27 -28.37 -31.89
CA VAL A 121 3.99 -28.94 -30.58
C VAL A 121 4.18 -27.90 -29.47
N LEU A 122 5.22 -27.08 -29.52
CA LEU A 122 5.40 -26.00 -28.56
C LEU A 122 4.23 -25.00 -28.61
N ARG A 123 3.81 -24.60 -29.80
CA ARG A 123 2.68 -23.67 -29.96
C ARG A 123 1.36 -24.28 -29.45
N LYS A 124 1.09 -25.55 -29.76
CA LYS A 124 -0.20 -26.23 -29.46
C LYS A 124 -0.28 -26.76 -28.04
N HIS A 125 0.83 -27.14 -27.43
CA HIS A 125 0.82 -27.88 -26.16
C HIS A 125 1.65 -27.25 -25.04
N TYR A 126 2.70 -26.45 -25.35
CA TYR A 126 3.51 -25.79 -24.33
C TYR A 126 3.01 -24.39 -23.98
N LEU A 127 2.71 -23.60 -25.00
CA LEU A 127 2.21 -22.21 -24.87
C LEU A 127 0.71 -22.20 -24.56
N THR A 128 0.32 -22.89 -23.48
CA THR A 128 -1.09 -23.01 -23.06
C THR A 128 -1.21 -22.85 -21.54
N ARG A 129 -2.39 -22.44 -21.06
CA ARG A 129 -2.73 -22.30 -19.65
C ARG A 129 -2.63 -23.61 -18.85
N GLN A 130 -2.59 -24.76 -19.50
CA GLN A 130 -2.42 -26.07 -18.83
C GLN A 130 -1.02 -26.28 -18.26
N ARG A 131 -0.03 -25.45 -18.60
CA ARG A 131 1.36 -25.49 -18.07
C ARG A 131 2.00 -26.88 -18.12
N LYS A 132 1.79 -27.63 -19.22
CA LYS A 132 2.35 -28.98 -19.37
C LYS A 132 3.84 -29.00 -19.10
N LYS A 133 4.32 -30.05 -18.41
CA LYS A 133 5.74 -30.27 -18.12
C LYS A 133 6.53 -30.57 -19.39
N ILE A 134 7.81 -30.21 -19.41
CA ILE A 134 8.71 -30.42 -20.56
C ILE A 134 8.75 -31.88 -21.00
N THR A 135 8.67 -32.83 -20.05
CA THR A 135 8.63 -34.27 -20.34
C THR A 135 7.40 -34.68 -21.15
N ALA A 136 6.25 -34.06 -20.89
CA ALA A 136 5.03 -34.32 -21.66
C ALA A 136 5.13 -33.74 -23.08
N ILE A 137 5.72 -32.55 -23.23
CA ILE A 137 5.99 -31.93 -24.53
C ILE A 137 6.96 -32.79 -25.35
N HIS A 138 8.05 -33.27 -24.73
CA HIS A 138 9.01 -34.14 -25.40
C HIS A 138 8.38 -35.44 -25.91
N ARG A 139 7.54 -36.09 -25.08
CA ARG A 139 6.79 -37.31 -25.50
C ARG A 139 5.89 -37.01 -26.71
N GLU A 140 5.24 -35.88 -26.73
CA GLU A 140 4.36 -35.49 -27.83
C GLU A 140 5.15 -35.21 -29.12
N VAL A 141 6.30 -34.53 -29.01
CA VAL A 141 7.22 -34.35 -30.17
C VAL A 141 7.69 -35.69 -30.73
N ILE A 142 8.10 -36.63 -29.86
CA ILE A 142 8.49 -37.98 -30.28
C ILE A 142 7.34 -38.68 -31.02
N ARG A 143 6.11 -38.61 -30.45
CA ARG A 143 4.92 -39.23 -31.05
C ARG A 143 4.68 -38.70 -32.47
N VAL A 144 4.69 -37.36 -32.65
CA VAL A 144 4.46 -36.71 -33.94
C VAL A 144 5.60 -37.02 -34.95
N CYS A 145 6.85 -36.99 -34.47
CA CYS A 145 8.00 -37.36 -35.34
C CYS A 145 7.87 -38.81 -35.83
N ARG A 146 7.52 -39.76 -34.98
CA ARG A 146 7.32 -41.17 -35.36
C ARG A 146 6.20 -41.33 -36.38
N THR A 147 5.07 -40.64 -36.17
CA THR A 147 3.94 -40.68 -37.13
C THR A 147 4.32 -40.13 -38.51
N ARG A 148 5.27 -39.17 -38.58
CA ARG A 148 5.73 -38.55 -39.81
C ARG A 148 7.02 -39.20 -40.37
N GLY A 149 7.52 -40.30 -39.79
CA GLY A 149 8.75 -40.97 -40.20
C GLY A 149 10.02 -40.14 -39.99
N LEU A 150 10.01 -39.20 -39.05
CA LEU A 150 11.12 -38.29 -38.79
C LEU A 150 11.95 -38.76 -37.56
N PRO A 151 13.27 -38.45 -37.53
CA PRO A 151 14.10 -38.78 -36.39
C PRO A 151 13.66 -38.02 -35.14
N ALA A 152 13.53 -38.70 -34.01
CA ALA A 152 13.11 -38.11 -32.76
C ALA A 152 14.23 -37.27 -32.13
N PRO A 153 14.00 -36.00 -31.80
CA PRO A 153 14.99 -35.17 -31.14
C PRO A 153 15.17 -35.53 -29.67
N SER A 154 16.36 -35.26 -29.13
CA SER A 154 16.61 -35.46 -27.69
C SER A 154 15.88 -34.43 -26.83
N ARG A 155 15.65 -34.77 -25.55
CA ARG A 155 15.03 -33.84 -24.58
C ARG A 155 15.80 -32.50 -24.48
N GLY A 156 17.14 -32.54 -24.54
CA GLY A 156 17.99 -31.35 -24.47
C GLY A 156 17.72 -30.35 -25.61
N VAL A 157 17.31 -30.84 -26.79
CA VAL A 157 16.90 -29.97 -27.91
C VAL A 157 15.62 -29.20 -27.53
N ILE A 158 14.63 -29.89 -26.99
CA ILE A 158 13.36 -29.26 -26.60
C ILE A 158 13.61 -28.20 -25.53
N VAL A 159 14.44 -28.49 -24.51
CA VAL A 159 14.81 -27.52 -23.47
C VAL A 159 15.44 -26.27 -24.07
N ARG A 160 16.39 -26.43 -25.01
CA ARG A 160 17.03 -25.30 -25.69
C ARG A 160 16.04 -24.48 -26.55
N ARG A 161 15.09 -25.14 -27.21
CA ARG A 161 14.07 -24.43 -28.01
C ARG A 161 13.07 -23.69 -27.11
N ILE A 162 12.72 -24.23 -25.95
CA ILE A 162 11.92 -23.53 -24.96
C ILE A 162 12.67 -22.32 -24.40
N ALA A 163 13.95 -22.47 -24.09
CA ALA A 163 14.78 -21.38 -23.57
C ALA A 163 15.02 -20.26 -24.61
N ALA A 164 14.84 -20.57 -25.92
CA ALA A 164 14.94 -19.60 -27.00
C ALA A 164 13.61 -18.86 -27.29
N LEU A 165 12.51 -19.24 -26.63
CA LEU A 165 11.25 -18.50 -26.74
C LEU A 165 11.39 -17.14 -26.04
N ASP A 166 10.63 -16.15 -26.53
CA ASP A 166 10.47 -14.89 -25.82
C ASP A 166 9.87 -15.15 -24.44
N PRO A 167 10.58 -14.79 -23.35
CA PRO A 167 10.11 -15.06 -21.99
C PRO A 167 8.77 -14.39 -21.67
N LEU A 168 8.56 -13.15 -22.13
CA LEU A 168 7.33 -12.39 -21.90
C LEU A 168 6.14 -13.06 -22.60
N ALA A 169 6.30 -13.39 -23.88
CA ALA A 169 5.27 -14.06 -24.66
C ALA A 169 4.96 -15.47 -24.11
N ALA A 170 5.98 -16.22 -23.69
CA ALA A 170 5.82 -17.53 -23.10
C ALA A 170 5.09 -17.47 -21.77
N MET A 171 5.43 -16.53 -20.88
CA MET A 171 4.76 -16.33 -19.60
C MET A 171 3.31 -15.87 -19.81
N LYS A 172 3.06 -14.92 -20.71
CA LYS A 172 1.71 -14.47 -21.08
C LYS A 172 0.80 -15.62 -21.53
N ALA A 173 1.32 -16.51 -22.37
CA ALA A 173 0.59 -17.66 -22.89
C ALA A 173 0.32 -18.74 -21.81
N ARG A 174 1.27 -18.98 -20.92
CA ARG A 174 1.21 -20.03 -19.90
C ARG A 174 0.57 -19.58 -18.59
N GLU A 175 0.86 -18.37 -18.16
CA GLU A 175 0.49 -17.85 -16.82
C GLU A 175 -0.44 -16.66 -16.87
N GLY A 176 -0.50 -15.98 -18.01
CA GLY A 176 -1.41 -14.87 -18.23
C GLY A 176 -0.72 -13.51 -18.27
N ALA A 177 -1.50 -12.51 -18.62
CA ALA A 177 -1.00 -11.15 -18.74
C ALA A 177 -0.49 -10.60 -17.40
N ASP A 178 -1.16 -10.94 -16.31
CA ASP A 178 -0.78 -10.44 -14.99
C ASP A 178 0.57 -10.98 -14.53
N ALA A 179 0.81 -12.30 -14.70
CA ALA A 179 2.11 -12.90 -14.42
C ALA A 179 3.22 -12.37 -15.35
N ALA A 180 2.89 -12.10 -16.61
CA ALA A 180 3.84 -11.59 -17.59
C ALA A 180 4.30 -10.16 -17.31
N ARG A 181 3.48 -9.36 -16.59
CA ARG A 181 3.85 -8.00 -16.18
C ARG A 181 5.13 -7.93 -15.36
N SER A 182 5.45 -8.97 -14.62
CA SER A 182 6.72 -9.04 -13.85
C SER A 182 7.97 -9.04 -14.74
N LEU A 183 7.84 -9.39 -16.02
CA LEU A 183 8.90 -9.38 -17.02
C LEU A 183 8.88 -8.12 -17.91
N GLU A 184 7.82 -7.30 -17.82
CA GLU A 184 7.79 -6.02 -18.52
C GLU A 184 8.75 -5.05 -17.83
N SER A 185 9.43 -4.21 -18.64
CA SER A 185 10.23 -3.14 -18.05
C SER A 185 9.29 -2.20 -17.27
N ALA A 186 9.68 -1.81 -16.06
CA ALA A 186 9.01 -0.78 -15.30
C ALA A 186 9.22 0.59 -16.01
N GLY A 187 8.60 0.72 -17.18
CA GLY A 187 8.69 1.94 -17.98
C GLY A 187 7.80 3.04 -17.39
N GLY A 188 8.32 4.26 -17.37
CA GLY A 188 7.67 5.47 -16.91
C GLY A 188 8.43 6.10 -15.74
N ARG A 189 8.68 7.40 -15.82
CA ARG A 189 9.10 8.19 -14.65
C ARG A 189 7.84 8.61 -13.91
N VAL A 190 7.77 8.26 -12.64
CA VAL A 190 6.81 8.91 -11.73
C VAL A 190 7.18 10.40 -11.69
N PRO A 191 6.24 11.33 -11.91
CA PRO A 191 6.53 12.76 -11.78
C PRO A 191 7.23 13.04 -10.44
N PRO A 192 8.28 13.86 -10.42
CA PRO A 192 8.95 14.19 -9.17
C PRO A 192 8.00 14.99 -8.28
N VAL A 193 7.85 14.56 -7.03
CA VAL A 193 7.16 15.32 -5.97
C VAL A 193 8.16 16.31 -5.41
N THR A 194 7.78 17.59 -5.38
CA THR A 194 8.71 18.71 -5.13
C THR A 194 8.54 19.38 -3.78
N ARG A 195 7.38 19.25 -3.12
CA ARG A 195 7.05 19.89 -1.85
C ARG A 195 6.37 18.94 -0.88
N VAL A 196 6.34 19.32 0.40
CA VAL A 196 5.65 18.57 1.45
C VAL A 196 4.15 18.49 1.17
N LEU A 197 3.55 17.33 1.45
CA LEU A 197 2.13 17.04 1.24
C LEU A 197 1.59 17.26 -0.18
N GLU A 198 2.46 17.44 -1.18
CA GLU A 198 2.04 17.49 -2.58
C GLU A 198 1.35 16.17 -2.97
N GLN A 199 1.97 15.05 -2.65
CA GLN A 199 1.41 13.72 -2.82
C GLN A 199 1.59 12.89 -1.55
N VAL A 200 0.51 12.32 -1.05
CA VAL A 200 0.49 11.41 0.10
C VAL A 200 -0.01 10.04 -0.34
N GLN A 201 0.71 9.00 0.04
CA GLN A 201 0.26 7.61 -0.11
C GLN A 201 -0.34 7.10 1.19
N ILE A 202 -1.49 6.43 1.12
CA ILE A 202 -2.13 5.77 2.26
C ILE A 202 -2.30 4.29 1.94
N ASP A 203 -2.01 3.46 2.93
CA ASP A 203 -2.24 2.03 2.84
C ASP A 203 -2.50 1.44 4.23
N HIS A 204 -3.01 0.20 4.28
CA HIS A 204 -3.28 -0.50 5.53
C HIS A 204 -2.81 -1.94 5.48
N THR A 205 -2.40 -2.40 6.66
CA THR A 205 -1.99 -3.78 6.84
C THR A 205 -2.47 -4.33 8.16
N VAL A 206 -2.57 -5.65 8.23
CA VAL A 206 -2.72 -6.35 9.51
C VAL A 206 -1.38 -6.32 10.22
N VAL A 207 -1.34 -5.82 11.44
CA VAL A 207 -0.10 -5.80 12.22
C VAL A 207 0.33 -7.24 12.55
N ASP A 208 1.60 -7.54 12.36
CA ASP A 208 2.18 -8.87 12.63
C ASP A 208 2.37 -9.14 14.13
N LEU A 209 1.36 -8.79 14.94
CA LEU A 209 1.36 -8.93 16.39
C LEU A 209 -0.02 -9.31 16.89
N ILE A 210 -0.08 -10.22 17.85
CA ILE A 210 -1.28 -10.48 18.62
C ILE A 210 -1.29 -9.56 19.82
N VAL A 211 -2.36 -8.77 19.98
CA VAL A 211 -2.57 -7.90 21.13
C VAL A 211 -3.48 -8.55 22.17
N VAL A 212 -3.39 -8.06 23.40
CA VAL A 212 -4.20 -8.51 24.54
C VAL A 212 -5.22 -7.46 24.93
N ASP A 213 -6.30 -7.85 25.61
CA ASP A 213 -7.23 -6.91 26.23
C ASP A 213 -6.62 -6.23 27.46
N GLU A 214 -7.04 -4.98 27.74
CA GLU A 214 -6.50 -4.20 28.85
C GLU A 214 -6.79 -4.82 30.22
N ARG A 215 -7.93 -5.45 30.37
CA ARG A 215 -8.44 -5.87 31.68
C ARG A 215 -7.87 -7.20 32.15
N HIS A 216 -7.79 -8.18 31.26
CA HIS A 216 -7.39 -9.56 31.61
C HIS A 216 -6.05 -9.95 31.01
N ARG A 217 -5.48 -9.11 30.15
CA ARG A 217 -4.22 -9.36 29.42
C ARG A 217 -4.26 -10.68 28.62
N LEU A 218 -5.42 -11.02 28.07
CA LEU A 218 -5.62 -12.23 27.28
C LEU A 218 -5.68 -11.89 25.77
N PRO A 219 -5.17 -12.76 24.89
CA PRO A 219 -5.11 -12.51 23.45
C PRO A 219 -6.48 -12.22 22.83
N ILE A 220 -6.58 -11.13 22.07
CA ILE A 220 -7.79 -10.72 21.34
C ILE A 220 -7.60 -10.74 19.82
N GLY A 221 -6.37 -10.90 19.34
CA GLY A 221 -6.04 -11.04 17.93
C GLY A 221 -5.18 -9.92 17.40
N ARG A 222 -5.01 -9.91 16.07
CA ARG A 222 -4.19 -8.93 15.37
C ARG A 222 -4.98 -7.66 15.11
N PRO A 223 -4.44 -6.47 15.40
CA PRO A 223 -5.02 -5.19 14.97
C PRO A 223 -4.64 -4.89 13.51
N TYR A 224 -5.21 -3.81 13.00
CA TYR A 224 -4.86 -3.21 11.72
C TYR A 224 -4.19 -1.86 11.96
N VAL A 225 -3.25 -1.51 11.11
CA VAL A 225 -2.67 -0.17 11.06
C VAL A 225 -2.94 0.45 9.70
N THR A 226 -3.36 1.72 9.70
CA THR A 226 -3.44 2.57 8.51
C THR A 226 -2.38 3.63 8.62
N VAL A 227 -1.54 3.75 7.60
CA VAL A 227 -0.39 4.66 7.57
C VAL A 227 -0.54 5.60 6.38
N ALA A 228 -0.22 6.87 6.58
CA ALA A 228 -0.09 7.87 5.52
C ALA A 228 1.37 8.36 5.48
N ILE A 229 1.97 8.37 4.29
CA ILE A 229 3.34 8.83 4.08
C ILE A 229 3.37 9.98 3.07
N ASP A 230 4.09 11.04 3.40
CA ASP A 230 4.44 12.09 2.46
C ASP A 230 5.54 11.61 1.49
N VAL A 231 5.23 11.63 0.19
CA VAL A 231 6.15 11.11 -0.84
C VAL A 231 7.40 11.98 -0.97
N PHE A 232 7.33 13.28 -0.71
CA PHE A 232 8.47 14.18 -0.77
C PHE A 232 9.46 13.90 0.37
N SER A 233 9.05 14.09 1.62
CA SER A 233 9.94 13.98 2.77
C SER A 233 10.21 12.54 3.22
N ARG A 234 9.38 11.59 2.85
CA ARG A 234 9.31 10.21 3.39
C ARG A 234 8.83 10.16 4.83
N SER A 235 8.28 11.24 5.35
CA SER A 235 7.74 11.29 6.70
C SER A 235 6.39 10.58 6.78
N ILE A 236 6.16 9.82 7.85
CA ILE A 236 4.84 9.32 8.19
C ILE A 236 4.05 10.48 8.76
N VAL A 237 2.98 10.87 8.07
CA VAL A 237 2.15 12.02 8.39
C VAL A 237 0.84 11.65 9.06
N GLY A 238 0.42 10.38 8.96
CA GLY A 238 -0.76 9.84 9.62
C GLY A 238 -0.56 8.41 10.07
N LEU A 239 -1.08 8.07 11.25
CA LEU A 239 -1.03 6.72 11.83
C LEU A 239 -2.30 6.45 12.64
N VAL A 240 -2.98 5.36 12.33
CA VAL A 240 -4.17 4.91 13.07
C VAL A 240 -4.13 3.40 13.28
N VAL A 241 -4.30 2.97 14.53
CA VAL A 241 -4.39 1.56 14.91
C VAL A 241 -5.83 1.21 15.25
N THR A 242 -6.40 0.19 14.62
CA THR A 242 -7.78 -0.26 14.84
C THR A 242 -7.88 -1.76 15.02
N LEU A 243 -8.96 -2.21 15.66
CA LEU A 243 -9.32 -3.63 15.71
C LEU A 243 -10.31 -4.02 14.59
N GLU A 244 -10.88 -3.04 13.89
CA GLU A 244 -11.75 -3.21 12.75
C GLU A 244 -10.94 -3.47 11.48
N ALA A 245 -11.51 -4.26 10.57
CA ALA A 245 -10.97 -4.40 9.23
C ALA A 245 -10.95 -3.04 8.52
N PRO A 246 -9.98 -2.83 7.60
CA PRO A 246 -9.89 -1.61 6.82
C PRO A 246 -11.22 -1.22 6.16
N SER A 247 -11.49 0.08 6.18
CA SER A 247 -12.72 0.65 5.64
C SER A 247 -12.51 2.13 5.31
N ALA A 248 -13.48 2.74 4.63
CA ALA A 248 -13.48 4.20 4.41
C ALA A 248 -13.32 5.01 5.71
N LEU A 249 -13.81 4.46 6.83
CA LEU A 249 -13.64 5.10 8.14
C LEU A 249 -12.17 5.12 8.58
N SER A 250 -11.43 4.02 8.43
CA SER A 250 -10.01 3.98 8.82
C SER A 250 -9.16 4.96 7.99
N VAL A 251 -9.51 5.13 6.70
CA VAL A 251 -8.92 6.18 5.86
C VAL A 251 -9.27 7.57 6.37
N GLY A 252 -10.54 7.85 6.63
CA GLY A 252 -10.98 9.14 7.16
C GLY A 252 -10.34 9.48 8.51
N LEU A 253 -10.15 8.49 9.38
CA LEU A 253 -9.43 8.65 10.65
C LEU A 253 -7.94 8.95 10.45
N CYS A 254 -7.31 8.30 9.48
CA CYS A 254 -5.92 8.53 9.13
C CYS A 254 -5.73 9.95 8.56
N LEU A 255 -6.64 10.40 7.68
CA LEU A 255 -6.68 11.76 7.17
C LEU A 255 -6.87 12.79 8.29
N ALA A 256 -7.80 12.54 9.21
CA ALA A 256 -8.01 13.41 10.37
C ALA A 256 -6.77 13.46 11.28
N ASN A 257 -6.11 12.33 11.52
CA ASN A 257 -4.83 12.30 12.25
C ASN A 257 -3.74 13.08 11.51
N MET A 258 -3.71 13.01 10.17
CA MET A 258 -2.72 13.71 9.35
C MET A 258 -2.86 15.23 9.42
N VAL A 259 -4.09 15.76 9.37
CA VAL A 259 -4.31 17.21 9.41
C VAL A 259 -4.17 17.82 10.80
N THR A 260 -4.33 17.00 11.85
CA THR A 260 -4.29 17.45 13.25
C THR A 260 -2.84 17.62 13.74
N ASP A 261 -2.60 18.66 14.53
CA ASP A 261 -1.38 18.79 15.31
C ASP A 261 -1.25 17.61 16.30
N LYS A 262 -0.15 16.92 16.20
CA LYS A 262 0.03 15.66 16.96
C LYS A 262 0.46 15.85 18.40
N ARG A 263 0.78 17.08 18.85
CA ARG A 263 1.22 17.33 20.23
C ARG A 263 0.25 16.78 21.27
N ALA A 264 -1.05 17.13 21.17
CA ALA A 264 -2.06 16.62 22.10
C ALA A 264 -2.23 15.08 22.04
N TRP A 265 -2.00 14.49 20.88
CA TRP A 265 -2.05 13.03 20.74
C TRP A 265 -0.82 12.36 21.37
N VAL A 266 0.38 12.91 21.15
CA VAL A 266 1.64 12.45 21.73
C VAL A 266 1.62 12.57 23.26
N GLU A 267 1.15 13.71 23.79
CA GLU A 267 0.93 13.90 25.23
C GLU A 267 -0.01 12.86 25.85
N ARG A 268 -1.13 12.56 25.18
CA ARG A 268 -2.06 11.52 25.62
C ARG A 268 -1.43 10.13 25.65
N LEU A 269 -0.50 9.84 24.74
CA LEU A 269 0.27 8.60 24.75
C LEU A 269 1.33 8.57 25.85
N GLY A 270 1.61 9.69 26.51
CA GLY A 270 2.63 9.82 27.55
C GLY A 270 4.03 9.55 27.01
N ILE A 271 4.36 10.12 25.85
CA ILE A 271 5.69 10.03 25.23
C ILE A 271 6.21 11.42 24.86
N GLU A 272 7.53 11.57 24.90
CA GLU A 272 8.23 12.80 24.55
C GLU A 272 8.88 12.63 23.18
N VAL A 273 8.14 12.88 22.13
CA VAL A 273 8.64 12.85 20.74
C VAL A 273 8.17 14.08 19.98
N ASP A 274 9.00 14.57 19.11
CA ASP A 274 8.64 15.63 18.18
C ASP A 274 8.08 15.03 16.89
N TRP A 275 6.80 15.31 16.60
CA TRP A 275 6.13 14.88 15.39
C TRP A 275 5.36 16.05 14.75
N PRO A 276 6.08 16.98 14.10
CA PRO A 276 5.48 18.23 13.58
C PRO A 276 4.77 18.05 12.24
N MET A 277 4.80 16.86 11.67
CA MET A 277 4.24 16.58 10.34
C MET A 277 2.72 16.59 10.40
N ALA A 278 2.12 17.74 10.08
CA ALA A 278 0.67 17.94 10.01
C ALA A 278 0.31 18.83 8.84
N GLY A 279 -0.86 18.58 8.24
CA GLY A 279 -1.41 19.40 7.17
C GLY A 279 -2.30 18.64 6.20
N LYS A 280 -2.92 19.40 5.30
CA LYS A 280 -3.82 18.89 4.27
C LYS A 280 -3.03 18.49 3.03
N PRO A 281 -3.20 17.26 2.48
CA PRO A 281 -2.53 16.84 1.27
C PRO A 281 -3.12 17.54 0.03
N GLY A 282 -2.29 17.76 -0.98
CA GLY A 282 -2.74 18.17 -2.31
C GLY A 282 -3.35 17.01 -3.08
N GLU A 283 -2.69 15.86 -3.03
CA GLU A 283 -3.10 14.63 -3.72
C GLU A 283 -2.99 13.43 -2.79
N LEU A 284 -4.01 12.57 -2.83
CA LEU A 284 -4.00 11.24 -2.24
C LEU A 284 -3.82 10.19 -3.33
N PHE A 285 -2.75 9.41 -3.23
CA PHE A 285 -2.44 8.34 -4.15
C PHE A 285 -2.66 6.98 -3.49
N LEU A 286 -3.74 6.31 -3.87
CA LEU A 286 -4.30 5.15 -3.20
C LEU A 286 -4.22 3.89 -4.07
N ASP A 287 -4.35 2.71 -3.47
CA ASP A 287 -4.54 1.50 -4.25
C ASP A 287 -6.01 1.37 -4.75
N ASN A 288 -6.30 0.29 -5.49
CA ASN A 288 -7.62 0.06 -6.05
C ASN A 288 -8.57 -0.70 -5.13
N ALA A 289 -8.26 -0.84 -3.85
CA ALA A 289 -9.12 -1.52 -2.90
C ALA A 289 -10.48 -0.84 -2.73
N ALA A 290 -11.50 -1.61 -2.38
CA ALA A 290 -12.89 -1.13 -2.36
C ALA A 290 -13.13 -0.02 -1.34
N GLU A 291 -12.44 -0.05 -0.22
CA GLU A 291 -12.49 0.95 0.85
C GLU A 291 -12.08 2.34 0.41
N PHE A 292 -11.15 2.44 -0.57
CA PHE A 292 -10.70 3.70 -1.14
C PHE A 292 -11.66 4.26 -2.22
N LYS A 293 -12.67 3.50 -2.63
CA LYS A 293 -13.67 3.91 -3.64
C LYS A 293 -14.99 4.37 -3.04
N SER A 294 -15.01 4.67 -1.75
CA SER A 294 -16.23 5.08 -1.07
C SER A 294 -16.69 6.48 -1.50
N GLU A 295 -18.02 6.70 -1.53
CA GLU A 295 -18.60 8.02 -1.80
C GLU A 295 -18.17 9.05 -0.75
N ALA A 296 -18.05 8.64 0.52
CA ALA A 296 -17.61 9.53 1.60
C ALA A 296 -16.19 10.07 1.36
N LEU A 297 -15.25 9.17 1.01
CA LEU A 297 -13.88 9.58 0.71
C LEU A 297 -13.82 10.51 -0.50
N ARG A 298 -14.50 10.15 -1.60
CA ARG A 298 -14.51 10.95 -2.82
C ARG A 298 -15.07 12.36 -2.58
N ARG A 299 -16.21 12.48 -1.88
CA ARG A 299 -16.84 13.77 -1.59
C ARG A 299 -16.06 14.59 -0.58
N GLY A 300 -15.53 13.95 0.47
CA GLY A 300 -14.65 14.64 1.43
C GLY A 300 -13.40 15.21 0.76
N CYS A 301 -12.76 14.44 -0.13
CA CYS A 301 -11.62 14.94 -0.91
C CYS A 301 -12.01 16.13 -1.80
N GLN A 302 -13.16 16.04 -2.50
CA GLN A 302 -13.66 17.14 -3.34
C GLN A 302 -13.95 18.40 -2.53
N GLU A 303 -14.60 18.27 -1.36
CA GLU A 303 -14.92 19.39 -0.47
C GLU A 303 -13.66 20.14 -0.03
N HIS A 304 -12.61 19.40 0.28
CA HIS A 304 -11.37 19.98 0.76
C HIS A 304 -10.34 20.28 -0.34
N GLY A 305 -10.70 20.14 -1.61
CA GLY A 305 -9.80 20.38 -2.74
C GLY A 305 -8.60 19.42 -2.76
N ILE A 306 -8.80 18.17 -2.32
CA ILE A 306 -7.81 17.10 -2.34
C ILE A 306 -8.01 16.27 -3.61
N THR A 307 -7.00 16.19 -4.45
CA THR A 307 -7.03 15.32 -5.63
C THR A 307 -6.94 13.85 -5.20
N LEU A 308 -7.83 13.03 -5.75
CA LEU A 308 -7.87 11.60 -5.46
C LEU A 308 -7.43 10.84 -6.70
N ASP A 309 -6.28 10.18 -6.64
CA ASP A 309 -5.74 9.38 -7.72
C ASP A 309 -5.50 7.93 -7.28
N TYR A 310 -5.58 7.00 -8.23
CA TYR A 310 -5.48 5.57 -7.95
C TYR A 310 -4.32 4.94 -8.71
N ARG A 311 -3.60 4.05 -8.02
CA ARG A 311 -2.51 3.29 -8.62
C ARG A 311 -2.99 2.55 -9.88
N PRO A 312 -2.25 2.60 -10.98
CA PRO A 312 -2.58 1.81 -12.17
C PRO A 312 -2.63 0.32 -11.84
N VAL A 313 -3.70 -0.34 -12.27
CA VAL A 313 -3.92 -1.78 -12.00
C VAL A 313 -2.74 -2.60 -12.51
N GLY A 314 -2.18 -3.45 -11.64
CA GLY A 314 -1.08 -4.34 -11.98
C GLY A 314 0.30 -3.68 -12.08
N ARG A 315 0.48 -2.50 -11.51
CA ARG A 315 1.77 -1.80 -11.41
C ARG A 315 2.15 -1.52 -9.94
N PRO A 316 2.56 -2.53 -9.18
CA PRO A 316 2.83 -2.41 -7.74
C PRO A 316 3.94 -1.39 -7.42
N HIS A 317 4.89 -1.16 -8.34
CA HIS A 317 5.98 -0.20 -8.12
C HIS A 317 5.54 1.25 -7.86
N TYR A 318 4.31 1.62 -8.23
CA TYR A 318 3.75 2.93 -7.90
C TYR A 318 3.42 3.08 -6.40
N GLY A 319 3.23 1.98 -5.65
CA GLY A 319 3.04 1.97 -4.21
C GLY A 319 4.31 1.75 -3.39
N GLY A 320 5.46 1.62 -4.05
CA GLY A 320 6.70 1.18 -3.42
C GLY A 320 7.21 2.05 -2.26
N VAL A 321 6.71 3.28 -2.11
CA VAL A 321 7.09 4.16 -1.00
C VAL A 321 6.38 3.70 0.28
N ILE A 322 5.06 3.62 0.26
CA ILE A 322 4.28 3.23 1.45
C ILE A 322 4.49 1.76 1.80
N GLU A 323 4.58 0.85 0.80
CA GLU A 323 4.84 -0.57 1.03
C GLU A 323 6.17 -0.80 1.76
N ARG A 324 7.22 -0.07 1.38
CA ARG A 324 8.53 -0.16 2.04
C ARG A 324 8.49 0.35 3.48
N VAL A 325 7.77 1.43 3.74
CA VAL A 325 7.62 1.97 5.10
C VAL A 325 6.82 1.01 5.99
N ILE A 326 5.72 0.48 5.48
CA ILE A 326 4.95 -0.55 6.20
C ILE A 326 5.83 -1.77 6.47
N GLY A 327 6.61 -2.23 5.48
CA GLY A 327 7.57 -3.33 5.67
C GLY A 327 8.57 -3.05 6.79
N THR A 328 9.15 -1.85 6.81
CA THR A 328 10.09 -1.43 7.86
C THR A 328 9.43 -1.41 9.25
N LEU A 329 8.19 -0.89 9.37
CA LEU A 329 7.46 -0.92 10.63
C LEU A 329 7.14 -2.36 11.08
N MET A 330 6.76 -3.25 10.16
CA MET A 330 6.48 -4.64 10.48
C MET A 330 7.74 -5.42 10.88
N GLU A 331 8.89 -5.16 10.25
CA GLU A 331 10.17 -5.71 10.69
C GLU A 331 10.50 -5.33 12.14
N MET A 332 10.27 -4.08 12.52
CA MET A 332 10.43 -3.65 13.93
C MET A 332 9.42 -4.32 14.86
N VAL A 333 8.17 -4.51 14.41
CA VAL A 333 7.13 -5.23 15.18
C VAL A 333 7.51 -6.69 15.42
N HIS A 334 8.28 -7.32 14.53
CA HIS A 334 8.73 -8.72 14.71
C HIS A 334 9.63 -8.92 15.94
N GLU A 335 10.20 -7.86 16.49
CA GLU A 335 10.99 -7.90 17.74
C GLU A 335 10.12 -7.96 19.00
N LEU A 336 8.80 -7.75 18.88
CA LEU A 336 7.87 -7.68 20.00
C LEU A 336 7.33 -9.07 20.42
N PRO A 337 7.05 -9.27 21.72
CA PRO A 337 6.41 -10.51 22.19
C PRO A 337 4.99 -10.61 21.63
N GLY A 338 4.64 -11.81 21.13
CA GLY A 338 3.35 -12.04 20.48
C GLY A 338 3.35 -11.80 18.96
N THR A 339 4.53 -11.57 18.37
CA THR A 339 4.65 -11.45 16.90
C THR A 339 4.15 -12.70 16.19
N THR A 340 3.54 -12.50 15.02
CA THR A 340 3.11 -13.59 14.13
C THR A 340 4.08 -13.81 12.98
N PHE A 341 5.12 -12.98 12.88
CA PHE A 341 6.05 -12.91 11.77
C PHE A 341 5.33 -12.69 10.42
N SER A 342 6.07 -12.47 9.35
CA SER A 342 5.49 -12.24 8.02
C SER A 342 4.82 -13.48 7.43
N ASN A 343 5.25 -14.68 7.83
CA ASN A 343 4.72 -15.93 7.31
C ASN A 343 4.86 -17.10 8.30
N PRO A 344 4.08 -18.19 8.12
CA PRO A 344 4.12 -19.36 8.99
C PRO A 344 5.49 -20.05 9.05
N ALA A 345 6.29 -19.99 7.98
CA ALA A 345 7.61 -20.64 7.96
C ALA A 345 8.60 -19.90 8.88
N GLN A 346 8.56 -18.57 8.91
CA GLN A 346 9.37 -17.77 9.83
C GLN A 346 8.92 -17.93 11.28
N ARG A 347 7.60 -18.05 11.51
CA ARG A 347 7.06 -18.27 12.85
C ARG A 347 7.48 -19.61 13.44
N GLY A 348 7.54 -20.68 12.62
CA GLY A 348 7.88 -22.02 13.08
C GLY A 348 6.96 -22.48 14.23
N SER A 349 7.57 -22.93 15.34
CA SER A 349 6.87 -23.38 16.54
C SER A 349 6.59 -22.27 17.56
N TYR A 350 6.83 -21.00 17.24
CA TYR A 350 6.59 -19.88 18.17
C TYR A 350 5.10 -19.71 18.42
N ASP A 351 4.69 -19.79 19.69
CA ASP A 351 3.30 -19.58 20.11
C ASP A 351 3.04 -18.09 20.35
N SER A 352 2.55 -17.42 19.31
CA SER A 352 2.26 -15.98 19.33
C SER A 352 1.14 -15.63 20.32
N ASP A 353 0.15 -16.51 20.50
CA ASP A 353 -0.95 -16.28 21.45
C ASP A 353 -0.45 -16.34 22.91
N ALA A 354 0.34 -17.35 23.26
CA ALA A 354 0.90 -17.49 24.60
C ALA A 354 1.93 -16.41 24.96
N LYS A 355 2.56 -15.80 23.95
CA LYS A 355 3.56 -14.74 24.13
C LYS A 355 3.00 -13.33 23.96
N ALA A 356 1.72 -13.20 23.58
CA ALA A 356 1.09 -11.87 23.41
C ALA A 356 1.08 -11.11 24.75
N ALA A 357 1.55 -9.86 24.72
CA ALA A 357 1.72 -9.05 25.92
C ALA A 357 1.18 -7.62 25.79
N LEU A 358 1.20 -7.01 24.62
CA LEU A 358 0.84 -5.61 24.42
C LEU A 358 -0.68 -5.44 24.23
N THR A 359 -1.26 -4.42 24.86
CA THR A 359 -2.60 -3.93 24.53
C THR A 359 -2.57 -3.09 23.25
N VAL A 360 -3.76 -2.73 22.74
CA VAL A 360 -3.85 -1.83 21.58
C VAL A 360 -3.24 -0.45 21.88
N ALA A 361 -3.47 0.07 23.08
CA ALA A 361 -2.93 1.36 23.51
C ALA A 361 -1.40 1.32 23.65
N GLU A 362 -0.86 0.25 24.24
CA GLU A 362 0.59 0.05 24.36
C GLU A 362 1.25 -0.13 22.97
N LEU A 363 0.59 -0.83 22.04
CA LEU A 363 1.06 -0.94 20.67
C LEU A 363 1.02 0.40 19.94
N GLU A 364 -0.05 1.21 20.11
CA GLU A 364 -0.14 2.54 19.52
C GLU A 364 0.99 3.45 20.01
N LYS A 365 1.26 3.43 21.32
CA LYS A 365 2.38 4.12 21.93
C LYS A 365 3.73 3.66 21.36
N TRP A 366 3.94 2.36 21.25
CA TRP A 366 5.15 1.78 20.71
C TRP A 366 5.35 2.13 19.24
N LEU A 367 4.29 2.07 18.41
CA LEU A 367 4.35 2.45 17.00
C LEU A 367 4.67 3.94 16.83
N ALA A 368 4.15 4.81 17.71
CA ALA A 368 4.50 6.23 17.68
C ALA A 368 6.00 6.45 17.94
N LEU A 369 6.59 5.72 18.87
CA LEU A 369 8.03 5.74 19.14
C LEU A 369 8.84 5.16 17.96
N ALA A 370 8.37 4.07 17.36
CA ALA A 370 8.99 3.48 16.18
C ALA A 370 9.00 4.44 14.99
N VAL A 371 7.90 5.17 14.77
CA VAL A 371 7.80 6.22 13.75
C VAL A 371 8.77 7.36 14.04
N ALA A 372 8.87 7.83 15.29
CA ALA A 372 9.82 8.87 15.66
C ALA A 372 11.28 8.42 15.40
N SER A 373 11.60 7.17 15.75
CA SER A 373 12.90 6.57 15.41
C SER A 373 13.14 6.51 13.90
N TYR A 374 12.13 6.15 13.11
CA TYR A 374 12.20 6.15 11.65
C TYR A 374 12.44 7.55 11.09
N HIS A 375 11.76 8.58 11.62
CA HIS A 375 11.93 9.97 11.20
C HIS A 375 13.34 10.50 11.44
N GLY A 376 14.03 9.99 12.44
CA GLY A 376 15.42 10.38 12.78
C GLY A 376 16.50 9.62 12.01
N ARG A 377 16.16 8.58 11.23
CA ARG A 377 17.15 7.79 10.46
C ARG A 377 17.38 8.37 9.08
N VAL A 378 18.61 8.34 8.59
CA VAL A 378 18.94 8.75 7.21
C VAL A 378 18.29 7.79 6.22
N HIS A 379 17.48 8.33 5.33
CA HIS A 379 16.79 7.54 4.30
C HIS A 379 17.70 7.35 3.07
N GLY A 380 17.95 6.09 2.68
CA GLY A 380 18.91 5.75 1.63
C GLY A 380 18.67 6.40 0.26
N THR A 381 17.41 6.67 -0.10
CA THR A 381 17.10 7.31 -1.39
C THR A 381 17.28 8.83 -1.37
N THR A 382 17.05 9.48 -0.23
CA THR A 382 17.08 10.95 -0.12
C THR A 382 18.40 11.47 0.45
N GLY A 383 19.18 10.62 1.12
CA GLY A 383 20.42 11.00 1.81
C GLY A 383 20.20 11.87 3.04
N GLN A 384 18.96 12.11 3.44
CA GLN A 384 18.54 12.94 4.58
C GLN A 384 17.58 12.17 5.48
N THR A 385 17.40 12.63 6.72
CA THR A 385 16.34 12.10 7.58
C THR A 385 14.99 12.62 7.11
N PRO A 386 13.90 11.82 7.21
CA PRO A 386 12.54 12.30 6.90
C PRO A 386 12.19 13.59 7.64
N GLN A 387 12.55 13.70 8.93
CA GLN A 387 12.29 14.89 9.74
C GLN A 387 13.03 16.13 9.19
N ALA A 388 14.32 16.04 8.90
CA ALA A 388 15.08 17.16 8.37
C ALA A 388 14.54 17.63 7.01
N ARG A 389 14.17 16.66 6.15
CA ARG A 389 13.60 16.95 4.84
C ARG A 389 12.20 17.58 4.94
N TRP A 390 11.38 17.14 5.90
CA TRP A 390 10.10 17.78 6.21
C TRP A 390 10.29 19.21 6.65
N VAL A 391 11.16 19.46 7.63
CA VAL A 391 11.42 20.81 8.16
C VAL A 391 11.88 21.75 7.06
N ALA A 392 12.85 21.32 6.24
CA ALA A 392 13.34 22.11 5.12
C ALA A 392 12.24 22.40 4.08
N GLY A 393 11.51 21.39 3.66
CA GLY A 393 10.42 21.56 2.67
C GLY A 393 9.25 22.39 3.20
N ASN A 394 8.91 22.26 4.49
CA ASN A 394 7.86 23.05 5.13
C ASN A 394 8.27 24.52 5.35
N ALA A 395 9.55 24.79 5.52
CA ALA A 395 10.07 26.17 5.58
C ALA A 395 10.03 26.83 4.20
N GLU A 396 10.27 26.09 3.12
CA GLU A 396 10.22 26.59 1.75
C GLU A 396 8.77 26.77 1.27
N THR A 397 7.93 25.76 1.49
CA THR A 397 6.49 25.78 1.15
C THR A 397 5.68 25.25 2.32
N PRO A 398 5.11 26.13 3.15
CA PRO A 398 4.35 25.71 4.33
C PRO A 398 3.17 24.81 3.99
N ALA A 399 3.00 23.75 4.79
CA ALA A 399 1.87 22.84 4.68
C ALA A 399 0.55 23.59 4.94
N VAL A 400 -0.46 23.30 4.11
CA VAL A 400 -1.79 23.89 4.28
C VAL A 400 -2.46 23.28 5.50
N THR A 401 -2.87 24.11 6.44
CA THR A 401 -3.61 23.70 7.65
C THR A 401 -5.11 23.66 7.41
N VAL A 402 -5.84 22.93 8.24
CA VAL A 402 -7.30 22.85 8.24
C VAL A 402 -7.82 23.68 9.41
N ALA A 403 -8.72 24.62 9.15
CA ALA A 403 -9.25 25.52 10.17
C ALA A 403 -10.10 24.80 11.25
N ASN A 404 -10.82 23.74 10.87
CA ASN A 404 -11.66 22.96 11.77
C ASN A 404 -11.46 21.45 11.54
N GLU A 405 -10.58 20.86 12.33
CA GLU A 405 -10.24 19.43 12.24
C GLU A 405 -11.44 18.50 12.53
N SER A 406 -12.35 18.93 13.40
CA SER A 406 -13.55 18.16 13.72
C SER A 406 -14.54 18.16 12.54
N ALA A 407 -14.75 19.29 11.87
CA ALA A 407 -15.55 19.36 10.67
C ALA A 407 -14.91 18.53 9.55
N PHE A 408 -13.59 18.64 9.38
CA PHE A 408 -12.85 17.85 8.41
C PHE A 408 -13.12 16.34 8.55
N LEU A 409 -13.10 15.79 9.78
CA LEU A 409 -13.45 14.37 9.94
C LEU A 409 -14.89 14.06 9.55
N VAL A 410 -15.85 14.94 9.88
CA VAL A 410 -17.27 14.70 9.57
C VAL A 410 -17.46 14.47 8.07
N ASP A 411 -16.72 15.18 7.22
CA ASP A 411 -16.82 15.04 5.78
C ASP A 411 -16.35 13.68 5.24
N PHE A 412 -15.57 12.95 6.00
CA PHE A 412 -15.13 11.59 5.65
C PHE A 412 -15.95 10.48 6.33
N LEU A 413 -16.93 10.82 7.16
CA LEU A 413 -17.82 9.83 7.77
C LEU A 413 -18.80 9.24 6.74
N PRO A 414 -19.30 8.02 6.96
CA PRO A 414 -20.32 7.40 6.11
C PRO A 414 -21.55 8.28 5.91
N VAL A 415 -22.04 8.32 4.68
CA VAL A 415 -23.17 9.15 4.25
C VAL A 415 -24.48 8.36 4.28
N PHE A 416 -25.51 8.96 4.82
CA PHE A 416 -26.89 8.49 4.76
C PHE A 416 -27.78 9.57 4.16
N ARG A 417 -28.82 9.17 3.42
CA ARG A 417 -29.87 10.08 2.95
C ARG A 417 -31.18 9.66 3.56
N ARG A 418 -31.85 10.58 4.28
CA ARG A 418 -33.12 10.32 4.95
C ARG A 418 -34.03 11.53 4.85
N ARG A 419 -35.33 11.26 4.73
CA ARG A 419 -36.35 12.31 4.87
C ARG A 419 -36.58 12.63 6.33
N LEU A 420 -36.80 13.90 6.62
CA LEU A 420 -37.15 14.36 7.95
C LEU A 420 -38.62 13.99 8.26
N THR A 421 -38.84 13.41 9.44
CA THR A 421 -40.18 13.07 9.95
C THR A 421 -40.60 14.04 11.05
N ARG A 422 -41.84 13.99 11.49
CA ARG A 422 -42.31 14.76 12.64
C ARG A 422 -41.52 14.48 13.93
N THR A 423 -40.97 13.27 14.05
CA THR A 423 -40.22 12.80 15.21
C THR A 423 -38.70 12.91 15.05
N GLY A 424 -38.25 13.61 14.01
CA GLY A 424 -36.82 13.70 13.66
C GLY A 424 -36.40 12.68 12.61
N PHE A 425 -35.16 12.23 12.68
CA PHE A 425 -34.60 11.22 11.78
C PHE A 425 -34.63 9.82 12.40
N VAL A 426 -34.85 8.83 11.56
CA VAL A 426 -34.75 7.41 11.96
C VAL A 426 -33.70 6.73 11.09
N ILE A 427 -32.66 6.16 11.70
CA ILE A 427 -31.63 5.38 11.03
C ILE A 427 -31.47 4.06 11.75
N ASP A 428 -31.72 2.96 11.05
CA ASP A 428 -31.57 1.60 11.56
C ASP A 428 -32.33 1.40 12.91
N HIS A 429 -33.59 1.83 12.99
CA HIS A 429 -34.45 1.78 14.19
C HIS A 429 -34.01 2.70 15.36
N VAL A 430 -33.05 3.58 15.16
CA VAL A 430 -32.62 4.57 16.18
C VAL A 430 -33.17 5.94 15.83
N HIS A 431 -33.78 6.63 16.79
CA HIS A 431 -34.40 7.93 16.62
C HIS A 431 -33.48 9.06 17.08
N TYR A 432 -33.33 10.06 16.22
CA TYR A 432 -32.51 11.25 16.45
C TYR A 432 -33.36 12.51 16.39
N PHE A 433 -33.24 13.36 17.40
CA PHE A 433 -34.02 14.58 17.50
C PHE A 433 -33.23 15.69 18.19
N SER A 434 -33.41 16.90 17.72
CA SER A 434 -32.94 18.14 18.34
C SER A 434 -33.98 19.24 18.09
N ASP A 435 -34.14 20.16 19.02
CA ASP A 435 -35.02 21.32 18.85
C ASP A 435 -34.65 22.18 17.64
N ALA A 436 -33.39 22.18 17.26
CA ALA A 436 -32.91 22.83 16.02
C ALA A 436 -33.54 22.29 14.74
N LEU A 437 -34.14 21.09 14.75
CA LEU A 437 -34.86 20.53 13.61
C LEU A 437 -36.29 21.10 13.45
N LYS A 438 -36.85 21.75 14.46
CA LYS A 438 -38.25 22.25 14.45
C LYS A 438 -38.60 23.13 13.24
N PRO A 439 -37.78 24.10 12.81
CA PRO A 439 -38.06 24.90 11.62
C PRO A 439 -38.14 24.04 10.34
N TRP A 440 -37.33 23.02 10.24
CA TRP A 440 -37.32 22.11 9.09
C TRP A 440 -38.48 21.10 9.15
N ILE A 441 -38.84 20.63 10.36
CA ILE A 441 -40.00 19.75 10.56
C ILE A 441 -41.29 20.44 10.08
N ALA A 442 -41.44 21.75 10.36
CA ALA A 442 -42.60 22.51 9.92
C ALA A 442 -42.74 22.61 8.38
N ARG A 443 -41.62 22.54 7.66
CA ARG A 443 -41.55 22.62 6.20
C ARG A 443 -41.18 21.32 5.52
N ARG A 444 -41.12 20.19 6.23
CA ARG A 444 -40.57 18.89 5.79
C ARG A 444 -41.18 18.38 4.46
N ASP A 445 -42.45 18.68 4.19
CA ASP A 445 -43.13 18.22 2.97
C ASP A 445 -42.61 18.91 1.70
N ARG A 446 -41.86 20.02 1.87
CA ARG A 446 -41.21 20.79 0.80
C ARG A 446 -39.70 20.54 0.71
N LEU A 447 -39.15 19.77 1.64
CA LEU A 447 -37.71 19.47 1.72
C LEU A 447 -37.42 18.08 1.16
N ASP A 448 -36.32 17.98 0.46
CA ASP A 448 -35.80 16.72 -0.05
C ASP A 448 -35.16 15.86 1.07
N GLN A 449 -34.47 14.82 0.69
CA GLN A 449 -33.70 13.98 1.61
C GLN A 449 -32.49 14.76 2.13
N PHE A 450 -32.32 14.76 3.43
CA PHE A 450 -31.14 15.34 4.07
C PHE A 450 -29.93 14.42 3.93
N VAL A 451 -28.76 15.01 3.75
CA VAL A 451 -27.47 14.34 3.84
C VAL A 451 -27.09 14.26 5.32
N ILE A 452 -26.83 13.04 5.77
CA ILE A 452 -26.52 12.74 7.16
C ILE A 452 -25.18 12.02 7.21
N ARG A 453 -24.31 12.43 8.14
CA ARG A 453 -23.06 11.76 8.48
C ARG A 453 -23.20 11.08 9.83
N ARG A 454 -22.68 9.86 9.97
CA ARG A 454 -22.74 9.10 11.22
C ARG A 454 -21.39 8.42 11.48
N ASP A 455 -20.84 8.62 12.67
CA ASP A 455 -19.63 7.92 13.09
C ASP A 455 -19.98 6.48 13.52
N PRO A 456 -19.47 5.46 12.84
CA PRO A 456 -19.75 4.08 13.21
C PRO A 456 -19.26 3.66 14.60
N ARG A 457 -18.30 4.38 15.17
CA ARG A 457 -17.74 4.10 16.51
C ARG A 457 -18.68 4.56 17.62
N ASP A 458 -19.44 5.62 17.36
CA ASP A 458 -20.43 6.20 18.29
C ASP A 458 -21.62 6.73 17.52
N ILE A 459 -22.71 5.96 17.51
CA ILE A 459 -23.95 6.35 16.84
C ILE A 459 -24.90 7.15 17.75
N SER A 460 -24.43 7.65 18.90
CA SER A 460 -25.26 8.46 19.81
C SER A 460 -25.66 9.80 19.22
N ARG A 461 -24.99 10.25 18.17
CA ARG A 461 -25.29 11.45 17.42
C ARG A 461 -25.08 11.27 15.93
N ILE A 462 -25.74 12.09 15.16
CA ILE A 462 -25.55 12.22 13.71
C ILE A 462 -25.26 13.69 13.39
N TRP A 463 -24.65 13.93 12.25
CA TRP A 463 -24.47 15.27 11.69
C TRP A 463 -25.35 15.38 10.46
N VAL A 464 -26.26 16.34 10.49
CA VAL A 464 -27.25 16.59 9.43
C VAL A 464 -26.85 17.87 8.71
N LEU A 465 -26.63 17.77 7.40
CA LEU A 465 -26.38 18.94 6.57
C LEU A 465 -27.67 19.78 6.50
N ASP A 466 -27.56 21.09 6.71
CA ASP A 466 -28.69 21.97 6.58
C ASP A 466 -29.25 21.97 5.14
N PRO A 467 -30.51 22.40 4.93
CA PRO A 467 -31.10 22.40 3.59
C PRO A 467 -30.41 23.34 2.59
N GLU A 468 -29.75 24.37 3.07
CA GLU A 468 -28.96 25.29 2.26
C GLU A 468 -27.59 24.70 1.90
N GLY A 469 -27.16 23.63 2.60
CA GLY A 469 -25.93 22.87 2.31
C GLY A 469 -24.66 23.49 2.88
N GLU A 470 -24.77 24.42 3.84
CA GLU A 470 -23.62 25.16 4.35
C GLU A 470 -22.97 24.53 5.60
N THR A 471 -23.78 24.01 6.52
CA THR A 471 -23.28 23.54 7.82
C THR A 471 -23.87 22.21 8.25
N PHE A 472 -23.09 21.45 9.05
CA PHE A 472 -23.56 20.24 9.70
C PHE A 472 -24.05 20.49 11.12
N LEU A 473 -25.34 20.25 11.36
CA LEU A 473 -25.94 20.28 12.68
C LEU A 473 -25.75 18.93 13.38
N SER A 474 -25.24 18.94 14.63
CA SER A 474 -25.17 17.74 15.48
C SER A 474 -26.54 17.43 16.07
N VAL A 475 -27.07 16.25 15.81
CA VAL A 475 -28.37 15.78 16.28
C VAL A 475 -28.19 14.52 17.12
N PRO A 476 -28.41 14.56 18.44
CA PRO A 476 -28.24 13.41 19.33
C PRO A 476 -29.42 12.43 19.22
N TYR A 477 -29.32 11.33 19.96
CA TYR A 477 -30.46 10.46 20.23
C TYR A 477 -31.65 11.27 20.76
N ARG A 478 -32.85 10.90 20.35
CA ARG A 478 -34.07 11.48 20.89
C ARG A 478 -34.19 11.30 22.42
N THR A 479 -33.77 10.14 22.93
CA THR A 479 -33.73 9.82 24.34
C THR A 479 -32.31 9.94 24.86
N LEU A 480 -31.95 11.08 25.43
CA LEU A 480 -30.59 11.42 25.86
C LEU A 480 -30.01 10.51 26.96
N SER A 481 -30.87 9.88 27.75
CA SER A 481 -30.44 8.96 28.83
C SER A 481 -29.89 7.62 28.29
N ARG A 482 -30.00 7.34 27.00
CA ARG A 482 -29.50 6.09 26.42
C ARG A 482 -27.99 6.10 26.28
N PRO A 483 -27.34 4.96 26.57
CA PRO A 483 -25.89 4.87 26.46
C PRO A 483 -25.44 4.95 24.99
N ALA A 484 -24.32 5.61 24.77
CA ALA A 484 -23.67 5.58 23.46
C ALA A 484 -23.35 4.14 23.06
N MET A 485 -23.53 3.79 21.77
CA MET A 485 -23.21 2.49 21.22
C MET A 485 -22.55 2.64 19.85
N SER A 486 -21.82 1.60 19.45
CA SER A 486 -21.24 1.50 18.11
C SER A 486 -22.21 0.82 17.12
N VAL A 487 -21.98 1.02 15.81
CA VAL A 487 -22.72 0.29 14.76
C VAL A 487 -22.60 -1.23 14.93
N TRP A 488 -21.47 -1.72 15.42
CA TRP A 488 -21.24 -3.17 15.60
C TRP A 488 -22.12 -3.75 16.71
N GLU A 489 -22.22 -3.05 17.86
CA GLU A 489 -23.15 -3.45 18.93
C GLU A 489 -24.60 -3.40 18.48
N HIS A 490 -24.95 -2.34 17.75
CA HIS A 490 -26.26 -2.17 17.17
C HIS A 490 -26.62 -3.33 16.23
N ARG A 491 -25.71 -3.68 15.30
CA ARG A 491 -25.92 -4.81 14.35
C ARG A 491 -26.06 -6.15 15.08
N ALA A 492 -25.19 -6.39 16.06
CA ALA A 492 -25.25 -7.62 16.84
C ALA A 492 -26.57 -7.75 17.64
N ALA A 493 -27.07 -6.63 18.18
CA ALA A 493 -28.37 -6.61 18.85
C ALA A 493 -29.54 -6.84 17.90
N LEU A 494 -29.51 -6.22 16.71
CA LEU A 494 -30.52 -6.46 15.66
C LEU A 494 -30.54 -7.91 15.20
N GLU A 495 -29.38 -8.50 14.96
CA GLU A 495 -29.26 -9.91 14.54
C GLU A 495 -29.87 -10.84 15.59
N ARG A 496 -29.57 -10.59 16.86
CA ARG A 496 -30.11 -11.38 17.97
C ARG A 496 -31.62 -11.24 18.09
N LEU A 497 -32.16 -10.00 18.01
CA LEU A 497 -33.61 -9.77 18.01
C LEU A 497 -34.34 -10.46 16.87
N ARG A 498 -33.74 -10.47 15.67
CA ARG A 498 -34.29 -11.22 14.51
C ARG A 498 -34.26 -12.73 14.77
N HIS A 499 -33.19 -13.24 15.36
CA HIS A 499 -33.07 -14.67 15.68
C HIS A 499 -34.07 -15.12 16.75
N GLU A 500 -34.44 -14.23 17.68
CA GLU A 500 -35.48 -14.44 18.69
C GLU A 500 -36.90 -14.37 18.10
N GLY A 501 -37.04 -14.24 16.78
CA GLY A 501 -38.32 -14.28 16.06
C GLY A 501 -39.18 -13.03 16.24
N ARG A 502 -38.63 -11.92 16.71
CA ARG A 502 -39.38 -10.66 16.85
C ARG A 502 -39.58 -10.01 15.48
N ALA A 503 -40.81 -10.05 15.00
CA ALA A 503 -41.21 -9.46 13.73
C ALA A 503 -41.12 -7.92 13.72
N LEU A 504 -41.23 -7.28 14.90
CA LEU A 504 -41.15 -5.83 15.09
C LEU A 504 -39.97 -5.53 16.01
N VAL A 505 -38.94 -4.92 15.44
CA VAL A 505 -37.80 -4.36 16.18
C VAL A 505 -38.14 -2.92 16.54
N ASP A 506 -38.44 -2.64 17.81
CA ASP A 506 -38.56 -1.29 18.33
C ASP A 506 -37.23 -0.81 18.95
N GLU A 507 -37.09 0.50 19.05
CA GLU A 507 -35.89 1.14 19.59
C GLU A 507 -35.63 0.74 21.06
N GLN A 508 -36.68 0.57 21.87
CA GLN A 508 -36.55 0.20 23.26
C GLN A 508 -36.05 -1.25 23.43
N ALA A 509 -36.55 -2.18 22.63
CA ALA A 509 -36.08 -3.56 22.60
C ALA A 509 -34.59 -3.63 22.17
N LEU A 510 -34.20 -2.80 21.20
CA LEU A 510 -32.82 -2.70 20.75
C LEU A 510 -31.87 -2.28 21.88
N PHE A 511 -32.16 -1.19 22.57
CA PHE A 511 -31.31 -0.71 23.67
C PHE A 511 -31.27 -1.67 24.83
N ARG A 512 -32.41 -2.28 25.22
CA ARG A 512 -32.41 -3.34 26.22
C ARG A 512 -31.56 -4.54 25.82
N MET A 513 -31.58 -4.92 24.55
CA MET A 513 -30.75 -6.01 24.05
C MET A 513 -29.26 -5.65 24.11
N VAL A 514 -28.87 -4.41 23.75
CA VAL A 514 -27.48 -3.92 23.88
C VAL A 514 -27.05 -3.96 25.36
N GLU A 515 -27.89 -3.50 26.30
CA GLU A 515 -27.58 -3.55 27.71
C GLU A 515 -27.45 -4.99 28.24
N GLN A 516 -28.33 -5.90 27.84
CA GLN A 516 -28.23 -7.32 28.18
C GLN A 516 -26.97 -7.97 27.59
N MET A 517 -26.64 -7.68 26.33
CA MET A 517 -25.42 -8.16 25.71
C MET A 517 -24.17 -7.63 26.43
N ARG A 518 -24.18 -6.36 26.86
CA ARG A 518 -23.09 -5.78 27.66
C ARG A 518 -22.97 -6.47 29.02
N ALA A 519 -24.10 -6.72 29.73
CA ALA A 519 -24.12 -7.43 30.99
C ALA A 519 -23.56 -8.87 30.84
N ILE A 520 -24.01 -9.60 29.84
CA ILE A 520 -23.47 -10.94 29.50
C ILE A 520 -21.97 -10.84 29.19
N THR A 521 -21.55 -9.83 28.42
CA THR A 521 -20.14 -9.63 28.07
C THR A 521 -19.31 -9.30 29.31
N VAL A 522 -19.83 -8.54 30.27
CA VAL A 522 -19.15 -8.28 31.54
C VAL A 522 -18.94 -9.59 32.31
N THR A 523 -19.94 -10.47 32.33
CA THR A 523 -19.86 -11.77 33.02
C THR A 523 -18.99 -12.78 32.24
N ALA A 524 -19.05 -12.76 30.92
CA ALA A 524 -18.32 -13.70 30.03
C ALA A 524 -16.93 -13.20 29.62
N ARG A 525 -16.51 -12.00 30.00
CA ARG A 525 -15.25 -11.35 29.57
C ARG A 525 -14.00 -12.19 29.76
N SER A 526 -14.00 -13.13 30.71
CA SER A 526 -12.89 -14.06 30.89
C SER A 526 -12.91 -15.28 29.96
N SER A 527 -14.01 -15.55 29.26
CA SER A 527 -14.25 -16.86 28.63
C SER A 527 -13.99 -16.92 27.11
N THR A 528 -14.19 -15.85 26.34
CA THR A 528 -13.99 -15.93 24.90
C THR A 528 -13.15 -14.78 24.30
N ARG A 529 -12.28 -15.13 23.34
CA ARG A 529 -11.45 -14.18 22.58
C ARG A 529 -12.29 -13.10 21.85
N LYS A 530 -13.43 -13.49 21.26
CA LYS A 530 -14.34 -12.58 20.57
C LYS A 530 -14.92 -11.52 21.51
N ALA A 531 -15.40 -11.94 22.69
CA ALA A 531 -15.99 -11.02 23.68
C ALA A 531 -14.97 -9.98 24.17
N ARG A 532 -13.72 -10.39 24.41
CA ARG A 532 -12.63 -9.49 24.80
C ARG A 532 -12.30 -8.48 23.69
N ARG A 533 -12.20 -8.95 22.43
CA ARG A 533 -11.94 -8.08 21.28
C ARG A 533 -13.05 -7.04 21.08
N ASP A 534 -14.31 -7.43 21.22
CA ASP A 534 -15.45 -6.53 21.07
C ASP A 534 -15.53 -5.52 22.24
N ALA A 535 -15.10 -5.90 23.44
CA ALA A 535 -14.97 -4.98 24.58
C ALA A 535 -13.88 -3.92 24.30
N GLU A 536 -12.71 -4.34 23.86
CA GLU A 536 -11.59 -3.45 23.53
C GLU A 536 -11.94 -2.44 22.43
N ARG A 537 -12.67 -2.87 21.39
CA ARG A 537 -13.19 -1.99 20.34
C ARG A 537 -14.05 -0.87 20.92
N ARG A 538 -14.96 -1.19 21.86
CA ARG A 538 -15.85 -0.21 22.47
C ARG A 538 -15.07 0.79 23.33
N ASP A 539 -14.15 0.29 24.13
CA ASP A 539 -13.37 1.12 25.05
C ASP A 539 -12.50 2.11 24.25
N LYS A 540 -11.86 1.65 23.17
CA LYS A 540 -11.11 2.52 22.27
C LYS A 540 -11.99 3.55 21.53
N ALA A 541 -13.15 3.15 21.03
CA ALA A 541 -14.10 4.06 20.39
C ALA A 541 -14.60 5.14 21.35
N GLY A 542 -14.98 4.74 22.58
CA GLY A 542 -15.43 5.65 23.63
C GLY A 542 -14.34 6.63 24.11
N ALA A 543 -13.08 6.19 24.17
CA ALA A 543 -11.96 7.07 24.49
C ALA A 543 -11.74 8.14 23.41
N ALA A 544 -11.80 7.76 22.13
CA ALA A 544 -11.68 8.70 21.01
C ALA A 544 -12.79 9.75 20.99
N THR A 545 -14.02 9.36 21.35
CA THR A 545 -15.16 10.27 21.40
C THR A 545 -15.08 11.23 22.59
N ARG A 546 -14.65 10.75 23.76
CA ARG A 546 -14.46 11.60 24.96
C ARG A 546 -13.35 12.63 24.79
N SER A 547 -12.25 12.27 24.14
CA SER A 547 -11.15 13.21 23.85
C SER A 547 -11.59 14.37 22.94
N ARG A 548 -12.63 14.19 22.13
CA ARG A 548 -13.22 15.23 21.29
C ARG A 548 -14.29 16.07 21.96
N ALA A 549 -14.93 15.53 23.00
CA ALA A 549 -15.98 16.21 23.76
C ALA A 549 -15.43 17.07 24.92
N ALA A 550 -14.14 17.06 25.19
CA ALA A 550 -13.53 17.97 26.14
C ALA A 550 -13.75 19.41 25.63
N PRO A 551 -14.43 20.30 26.39
CA PRO A 551 -14.59 21.68 26.00
C PRO A 551 -13.21 22.30 25.83
N ALA A 552 -13.03 23.08 24.76
CA ALA A 552 -11.91 24.01 24.70
C ALA A 552 -11.88 24.75 26.03
N ALA A 553 -10.76 24.67 26.73
CA ALA A 553 -10.58 25.33 28.01
C ALA A 553 -11.05 26.77 27.82
N SER A 554 -12.05 27.16 28.62
CA SER A 554 -12.50 28.55 28.68
C SER A 554 -11.26 29.39 28.99
N VAL A 555 -10.88 30.22 28.03
CA VAL A 555 -9.88 31.27 28.27
C VAL A 555 -10.38 32.07 29.47
N PRO A 556 -9.59 32.23 30.53
CA PRO A 556 -9.98 33.13 31.62
C PRO A 556 -10.19 34.52 31.01
N PRO A 557 -11.22 35.27 31.41
CA PRO A 557 -11.37 36.62 30.95
C PRO A 557 -10.10 37.41 31.34
N GLU A 558 -9.42 37.98 30.33
CA GLU A 558 -8.38 38.97 30.57
C GLU A 558 -8.94 40.09 31.44
N ASP A 559 -8.26 40.35 32.56
CA ASP A 559 -8.52 41.49 33.40
C ASP A 559 -8.36 42.79 32.58
N LEU A 560 -9.49 43.36 32.18
CA LEU A 560 -9.53 44.73 31.66
C LEU A 560 -9.30 45.69 32.85
N PRO A 561 -8.44 46.71 32.75
CA PRO A 561 -8.17 47.64 33.83
C PRO A 561 -9.43 48.39 34.20
N ALA A 562 -9.77 48.39 35.49
CA ALA A 562 -10.86 49.13 36.06
C ALA A 562 -10.65 50.65 35.87
N THR A 563 -11.44 51.25 34.97
CA THR A 563 -11.59 52.70 34.90
C THR A 563 -12.65 53.12 35.92
N ALA A 564 -12.19 53.81 36.96
CA ALA A 564 -13.06 54.36 37.96
C ALA A 564 -14.07 55.36 37.35
N LEU A 565 -15.36 55.08 37.52
CA LEU A 565 -16.44 56.05 37.31
C LEU A 565 -17.12 56.30 38.67
N GLU A 566 -17.18 57.58 39.05
CA GLU A 566 -17.77 58.10 40.27
C GLU A 566 -19.29 57.87 40.34
N PRO A 567 -19.89 57.88 41.54
CA PRO A 567 -21.28 57.49 41.75
C PRO A 567 -22.24 58.65 41.47
N GLY A 568 -23.07 58.51 40.47
CA GLY A 568 -24.21 59.38 40.15
C GLY A 568 -25.51 58.82 40.73
N SER A 569 -26.18 59.66 41.51
CA SER A 569 -27.44 59.59 42.24
C SER A 569 -28.53 58.64 41.72
N ALA A 570 -29.12 57.93 42.69
CA ALA A 570 -30.31 57.12 42.59
C ALA A 570 -31.61 57.95 42.29
N SER A 571 -32.50 57.39 41.49
CA SER A 571 -33.95 57.63 41.53
C SER A 571 -34.70 56.30 41.31
N PRO A 572 -35.80 56.05 41.99
CA PRO A 572 -36.46 54.77 42.06
C PRO A 572 -37.48 54.58 40.94
N VAL A 573 -37.53 53.46 40.30
CA VAL A 573 -38.61 53.06 39.40
C VAL A 573 -39.20 51.73 39.78
N GLY A 574 -40.41 51.78 40.06
CA GLY A 574 -41.59 50.98 39.96
C GLY A 574 -41.48 49.43 39.87
N SER A 575 -42.19 48.80 40.83
CA SER A 575 -42.54 47.39 40.83
C SER A 575 -43.34 47.00 39.55
N ALA A 576 -42.89 46.02 38.82
CA ALA A 576 -43.70 45.32 37.84
C ALA A 576 -44.23 44.03 38.40
N ALA A 577 -45.53 43.80 38.25
CA ALA A 577 -46.27 42.62 38.74
C ALA A 577 -45.87 41.33 38.00
N PRO A 578 -46.08 40.14 38.60
CA PRO A 578 -45.73 38.88 38.01
C PRO A 578 -46.71 38.49 36.88
N PHE A 579 -46.19 37.86 35.85
CA PHE A 579 -46.98 37.29 34.75
C PHE A 579 -47.78 36.08 35.23
N GLU A 580 -49.07 36.08 34.90
CA GLU A 580 -49.96 34.91 35.10
C GLU A 580 -49.57 33.76 34.19
N VAL A 581 -49.51 32.57 34.81
CA VAL A 581 -49.43 31.29 34.11
C VAL A 581 -50.80 30.98 33.51
N ILE A 582 -50.90 30.92 32.19
CA ILE A 582 -52.07 30.34 31.51
C ILE A 582 -51.77 28.86 31.26
N GLU A 583 -52.30 28.00 32.13
CA GLU A 583 -52.62 26.63 31.73
C GLU A 583 -53.83 26.66 30.82
N GLN A 584 -53.75 26.01 29.67
CA GLN A 584 -54.85 25.20 29.10
C GLN A 584 -54.53 24.64 27.73
N TRP A 585 -54.67 23.36 27.64
CA TRP A 585 -54.98 22.31 26.67
C TRP A 585 -53.80 21.69 25.91
#